data_86acfe74eff1797a53a17d6b71b334e4
#
_entry.id   86acfe74eff1797a53a17d6b71b334e4
#
_cell.length_a   1.000
_cell.length_b   1.000
_cell.length_c   1.000
_cell.angle_alpha   90.00
_cell.angle_beta   90.00
_cell.angle_gamma   90.00
#
_symmetry.space_group_name_H-M   'P 1'
#
loop_
_entity.id
_entity.type
_entity.pdbx_description
1 polymer ?
#
loop_
_entity_poly.entity_id
_entity_poly.type
_entity_poly.pdbx_seq_one_letter_code
_entity_poly.pdbx_strand_id
1 'polypeptide(L)'
;TIGDRLTYDITCNGRQILTPSPISMTLDNGTVWGENAKLSGTSRKSVDEMIPSPFYRASELRNHYNGLTLRFKKDWNVEFRAYNDGIAYRFVNQGKKPFHVVTEVSDYCFPSDMTASVPYVKSGKDGDYNSQFFNSFENTYTTDKLSKLNKQRLMFLPLVVDAGDGVKVCITESDLENYPGLYLSASEGANRLSSMHAPYPKRTVQGGHNQLQMLVKEHEDYIAKVDKPRNFPWRIAVVTTTDKDLAATNLSYLLGAPSRISDLSWIKPGKVAWDWWNDWNLDGVDFVTGVNNPTYKAYIDFASANGIEYVILDEGWAVNLQADLMQVVKEIDLKELVDYAASKNVGIILWAGYHAFERDMENVCRHYAEMGVKGFKVDFMDRDDQEMTAFNYRAAEMCAKYKLILDLHGTHKPAGLNRTYPNVLNFEGVNGLEQMKWSSPSVDQVKYDVMIPFIRQVSGPMDYTPGAMRNA
;
A
#
# COMPACT_ATOMS: atom_id res chain seq x y z
N THR A 1 13.39 18.02 -19.03
CA THR A 1 14.35 19.12 -19.34
C THR A 1 15.42 19.18 -18.27
N ILE A 2 16.66 19.37 -18.66
CA ILE A 2 17.80 19.56 -17.77
C ILE A 2 18.22 21.02 -17.92
N GLY A 3 18.07 21.79 -16.87
CA GLY A 3 18.43 23.20 -16.77
C GLY A 3 18.85 23.52 -15.35
N ASP A 4 18.51 24.68 -14.82
CA ASP A 4 18.71 25.01 -13.41
C ASP A 4 17.99 24.03 -12.50
N ARG A 5 16.83 23.51 -12.98
CA ARG A 5 16.08 22.42 -12.35
C ARG A 5 15.80 21.30 -13.34
N LEU A 6 15.85 20.06 -12.84
CA LEU A 6 15.38 18.89 -13.59
C LEU A 6 13.87 18.85 -13.56
N THR A 7 13.25 18.86 -14.75
CA THR A 7 11.80 18.76 -14.91
C THR A 7 11.45 17.71 -15.96
N TYR A 8 10.24 17.19 -15.86
CA TYR A 8 9.62 16.40 -16.92
C TYR A 8 8.23 16.95 -17.23
N ASP A 9 7.73 16.65 -18.39
CA ASP A 9 6.37 16.94 -18.83
C ASP A 9 5.79 15.72 -19.53
N ILE A 10 4.48 15.67 -19.64
CA ILE A 10 3.77 14.58 -20.30
C ILE A 10 2.89 15.15 -21.40
N THR A 11 3.01 14.56 -22.60
CA THR A 11 2.14 14.82 -23.74
C THR A 11 1.46 13.50 -24.16
N CYS A 12 0.16 13.53 -24.32
CA CYS A 12 -0.64 12.42 -24.82
C CYS A 12 -1.38 12.86 -26.09
N ASN A 13 -1.17 12.15 -27.20
CA ASN A 13 -1.79 12.46 -28.50
C ASN A 13 -1.66 13.94 -28.92
N GLY A 14 -0.48 14.53 -28.71
CA GLY A 14 -0.18 15.93 -29.03
C GLY A 14 -0.71 16.95 -28.03
N ARG A 15 -1.44 16.53 -27.01
CA ARG A 15 -1.97 17.38 -25.92
C ARG A 15 -1.06 17.31 -24.71
N GLN A 16 -0.73 18.46 -24.16
CA GLN A 16 0.03 18.54 -22.91
C GLN A 16 -0.87 18.15 -21.73
N ILE A 17 -0.46 17.14 -20.97
CA ILE A 17 -1.15 16.61 -19.80
C ILE A 17 -0.51 17.10 -18.50
N LEU A 18 0.83 17.04 -18.41
CA LEU A 18 1.60 17.72 -17.37
C LEU A 18 2.52 18.75 -18.02
N THR A 19 2.56 19.93 -17.45
CA THR A 19 3.57 20.97 -17.74
C THR A 19 4.87 20.62 -17.03
N PRO A 20 5.99 21.32 -17.28
CA PRO A 20 7.25 21.04 -16.62
C PRO A 20 7.11 20.92 -15.11
N SER A 21 7.19 19.70 -14.63
CA SER A 21 7.03 19.30 -13.24
C SER A 21 8.40 19.02 -12.63
N PRO A 22 8.79 19.70 -11.54
CA PRO A 22 10.11 19.56 -10.96
C PRO A 22 10.27 18.24 -10.22
N ILE A 23 11.47 17.67 -10.33
CA ILE A 23 11.91 16.52 -9.54
C ILE A 23 13.30 16.80 -8.96
N SER A 24 13.45 16.55 -7.66
CA SER A 24 14.73 16.72 -6.98
C SER A 24 14.79 15.90 -5.70
N MET A 25 16.02 15.73 -5.20
CA MET A 25 16.26 15.07 -3.91
C MET A 25 17.35 15.85 -3.18
N THR A 26 17.02 16.37 -2.01
CA THR A 26 17.95 17.12 -1.15
C THR A 26 18.57 16.18 -0.14
N LEU A 27 19.91 16.18 -0.09
CA LEU A 27 20.68 15.36 0.83
C LEU A 27 21.17 16.18 2.02
N ASP A 28 21.44 15.51 3.14
CA ASP A 28 21.90 16.12 4.41
C ASP A 28 23.26 16.86 4.29
N ASN A 29 24.06 16.56 3.28
CA ASN A 29 25.31 17.27 2.98
C ASN A 29 25.10 18.53 2.13
N GLY A 30 23.86 18.96 1.90
CA GLY A 30 23.50 20.14 1.10
C GLY A 30 23.51 19.91 -0.42
N THR A 31 23.81 18.69 -0.89
CA THR A 31 23.69 18.36 -2.31
C THR A 31 22.23 18.24 -2.70
N VAL A 32 21.83 18.81 -3.83
CA VAL A 32 20.49 18.64 -4.39
C VAL A 32 20.61 17.95 -5.75
N TRP A 33 20.15 16.70 -5.82
CA TRP A 33 19.98 16.02 -7.10
C TRP A 33 18.80 16.65 -7.84
N GLY A 34 19.03 17.04 -9.09
CA GLY A 34 18.00 17.72 -9.89
C GLY A 34 18.13 19.24 -9.94
N GLU A 35 19.08 19.86 -9.21
CA GLU A 35 19.43 21.26 -9.34
C GLU A 35 20.83 21.40 -9.94
N ASN A 36 20.96 22.29 -10.96
CA ASN A 36 22.21 22.52 -11.69
C ASN A 36 22.91 21.21 -12.09
N ALA A 37 22.11 20.20 -12.44
CA ALA A 37 22.56 18.86 -12.67
C ALA A 37 23.43 18.73 -13.92
N LYS A 38 24.63 18.14 -13.78
CA LYS A 38 25.58 17.94 -14.88
C LYS A 38 25.46 16.51 -15.43
N LEU A 39 24.84 16.42 -16.60
CA LEU A 39 24.71 15.15 -17.32
C LEU A 39 26.10 14.61 -17.68
N SER A 40 26.32 13.32 -17.40
CA SER A 40 27.52 12.58 -17.78
C SER A 40 27.30 11.56 -18.90
N GLY A 41 26.04 11.19 -19.13
CA GLY A 41 25.70 10.27 -20.20
C GLY A 41 24.21 9.91 -20.22
N THR A 42 23.78 9.31 -21.32
CA THR A 42 22.43 8.80 -21.49
C THR A 42 22.46 7.39 -22.07
N SER A 43 21.44 6.60 -21.78
CA SER A 43 21.18 5.36 -22.50
C SER A 43 19.69 5.16 -22.72
N ARG A 44 19.35 4.54 -23.83
CA ARG A 44 17.98 4.20 -24.19
C ARG A 44 17.86 2.70 -24.38
N LYS A 45 16.70 2.16 -24.09
CA LYS A 45 16.36 0.77 -24.38
C LYS A 45 14.89 0.65 -24.71
N SER A 46 14.54 -0.38 -25.47
CA SER A 46 13.17 -0.82 -25.64
C SER A 46 13.06 -2.23 -25.07
N VAL A 47 12.06 -2.49 -24.29
CA VAL A 47 11.80 -3.78 -23.66
C VAL A 47 10.42 -4.25 -24.07
N ASP A 48 10.29 -5.51 -24.44
CA ASP A 48 9.04 -6.19 -24.70
C ASP A 48 9.17 -7.64 -24.26
N GLU A 49 8.62 -7.95 -23.10
CA GLU A 49 8.75 -9.26 -22.46
C GLU A 49 7.47 -9.64 -21.73
N MET A 50 7.25 -10.95 -21.54
CA MET A 50 6.20 -11.45 -20.67
C MET A 50 6.76 -11.68 -19.27
N ILE A 51 6.08 -11.20 -18.24
CA ILE A 51 6.43 -11.37 -16.85
C ILE A 51 5.42 -12.29 -16.19
N PRO A 52 5.85 -13.39 -15.54
CA PRO A 52 4.95 -14.19 -14.72
C PRO A 52 4.31 -13.34 -13.62
N SER A 53 3.01 -13.47 -13.46
CA SER A 53 2.24 -12.75 -12.44
C SER A 53 1.24 -13.68 -11.75
N PRO A 54 1.75 -14.75 -11.10
CA PRO A 54 0.90 -15.70 -10.40
C PRO A 54 0.12 -14.97 -9.30
N PHE A 55 -1.12 -15.38 -9.06
CA PHE A 55 -1.99 -14.80 -8.05
C PHE A 55 -2.38 -13.33 -8.28
N TYR A 56 -2.28 -12.85 -9.52
CA TYR A 56 -2.69 -11.52 -9.92
C TYR A 56 -3.83 -11.60 -10.96
N ARG A 57 -4.06 -10.55 -11.76
CA ARG A 57 -5.17 -10.47 -12.73
C ARG A 57 -5.06 -11.47 -13.89
N ALA A 58 -3.84 -11.83 -14.24
CA ALA A 58 -3.52 -12.81 -15.27
C ALA A 58 -2.26 -13.56 -14.87
N SER A 59 -2.04 -14.75 -15.44
CA SER A 59 -0.86 -15.57 -15.15
C SER A 59 0.45 -14.93 -15.64
N GLU A 60 0.34 -14.10 -16.67
CA GLU A 60 1.45 -13.35 -17.27
C GLU A 60 1.01 -11.94 -17.64
N LEU A 61 1.90 -10.98 -17.56
CA LEU A 61 1.70 -9.60 -17.96
C LEU A 61 2.77 -9.18 -18.95
N ARG A 62 2.37 -8.48 -20.02
CA ARG A 62 3.31 -7.89 -20.96
C ARG A 62 3.94 -6.66 -20.36
N ASN A 63 5.27 -6.65 -20.26
CA ASN A 63 6.08 -5.52 -19.85
C ASN A 63 6.73 -4.87 -21.08
N HIS A 64 6.03 -3.88 -21.65
CA HIS A 64 6.46 -3.21 -22.87
C HIS A 64 6.64 -1.73 -22.65
N TYR A 65 7.90 -1.26 -22.71
CA TYR A 65 8.23 0.14 -22.49
C TYR A 65 9.47 0.59 -23.26
N ASN A 66 9.56 1.89 -23.45
CA ASN A 66 10.78 2.58 -23.85
C ASN A 66 11.42 3.21 -22.60
N GLY A 67 12.66 2.85 -22.35
CA GLY A 67 13.43 3.32 -21.19
C GLY A 67 14.48 4.36 -21.56
N LEU A 68 14.64 5.35 -20.68
CA LEU A 68 15.70 6.35 -20.74
C LEU A 68 16.38 6.42 -19.38
N THR A 69 17.70 6.27 -19.37
CA THR A 69 18.52 6.53 -18.17
C THR A 69 19.36 7.78 -18.41
N LEU A 70 19.23 8.74 -17.52
CA LEU A 70 20.05 9.94 -17.43
C LEU A 70 21.07 9.73 -16.32
N ARG A 71 22.37 9.72 -16.69
CA ARG A 71 23.47 9.59 -15.72
C ARG A 71 24.02 10.95 -15.40
N PHE A 72 24.16 11.24 -14.14
CA PHE A 72 24.71 12.51 -13.67
C PHE A 72 26.06 12.31 -12.97
N LYS A 73 26.84 13.37 -12.88
CA LYS A 73 28.06 13.38 -12.07
C LYS A 73 27.71 13.19 -10.60
N LYS A 74 28.62 12.61 -9.81
CA LYS A 74 28.44 12.28 -8.38
C LYS A 74 27.52 11.08 -8.12
N ASP A 75 27.57 10.06 -8.99
CA ASP A 75 27.03 8.71 -8.78
C ASP A 75 25.52 8.63 -8.54
N TRP A 76 24.74 9.41 -9.26
CA TRP A 76 23.30 9.29 -9.28
C TRP A 76 22.72 9.33 -10.69
N ASN A 77 21.58 8.70 -10.86
CA ASN A 77 20.87 8.63 -12.13
C ASN A 77 19.38 8.94 -11.92
N VAL A 78 18.71 9.23 -13.04
CA VAL A 78 17.25 9.16 -13.13
C VAL A 78 16.88 8.21 -14.26
N GLU A 79 16.02 7.27 -13.96
CA GLU A 79 15.44 6.34 -14.91
C GLU A 79 14.01 6.73 -15.24
N PHE A 80 13.68 6.78 -16.52
CA PHE A 80 12.32 6.95 -17.04
C PHE A 80 11.90 5.69 -17.79
N ARG A 81 10.63 5.33 -17.68
CA ARG A 81 9.97 4.34 -18.52
C ARG A 81 8.67 4.91 -19.07
N ALA A 82 8.49 4.82 -20.38
CA ALA A 82 7.26 5.18 -21.05
C ALA A 82 6.57 3.93 -21.56
N TYR A 83 5.36 3.71 -21.06
CA TYR A 83 4.44 2.64 -21.42
C TYR A 83 3.30 3.21 -22.30
N ASN A 84 2.50 2.36 -22.90
CA ASN A 84 1.33 2.81 -23.66
C ASN A 84 0.25 3.45 -22.77
N ASP A 85 0.22 3.10 -21.49
CA ASP A 85 -0.77 3.54 -20.51
C ASP A 85 -0.18 4.42 -19.39
N GLY A 86 1.05 4.92 -19.56
CA GLY A 86 1.62 5.86 -18.58
C GLY A 86 3.14 5.96 -18.61
N ILE A 87 3.63 6.75 -17.69
CA ILE A 87 5.07 6.90 -17.48
C ILE A 87 5.44 6.69 -16.02
N ALA A 88 6.68 6.31 -15.80
CA ALA A 88 7.26 6.26 -14.48
C ALA A 88 8.70 6.78 -14.49
N TYR A 89 9.12 7.36 -13.37
CA TYR A 89 10.54 7.67 -13.14
C TYR A 89 10.95 7.30 -11.73
N ARG A 90 12.26 7.11 -11.56
CA ARG A 90 12.88 6.98 -10.24
C ARG A 90 14.27 7.55 -10.21
N PHE A 91 14.70 7.96 -9.02
CA PHE A 91 16.12 8.20 -8.73
C PHE A 91 16.85 6.89 -8.50
N VAL A 92 18.16 6.88 -8.74
CA VAL A 92 19.04 5.75 -8.47
C VAL A 92 20.32 6.29 -7.84
N ASN A 93 20.67 5.77 -6.66
CA ASN A 93 21.95 6.01 -6.03
C ASN A 93 22.94 4.92 -6.41
N GLN A 94 24.07 5.28 -7.00
CA GLN A 94 25.20 4.39 -7.28
C GLN A 94 26.37 4.61 -6.32
N GLY A 95 26.33 5.68 -5.53
CA GLY A 95 27.34 6.02 -4.56
C GLY A 95 27.35 5.06 -3.35
N LYS A 96 28.54 4.82 -2.80
CA LYS A 96 28.74 3.90 -1.67
C LYS A 96 28.74 4.62 -0.32
N LYS A 97 28.82 5.95 -0.30
CA LYS A 97 28.81 6.72 0.94
C LYS A 97 27.39 6.85 1.46
N PRO A 98 27.15 6.62 2.76
CA PRO A 98 25.84 6.82 3.35
C PRO A 98 25.48 8.32 3.38
N PHE A 99 24.18 8.60 3.34
CA PHE A 99 23.59 9.94 3.47
C PHE A 99 22.15 9.84 3.94
N HIS A 100 21.58 10.96 4.35
CA HIS A 100 20.14 11.07 4.58
C HIS A 100 19.49 11.87 3.46
N VAL A 101 18.29 11.46 3.06
CA VAL A 101 17.41 12.25 2.20
C VAL A 101 16.59 13.18 3.10
N VAL A 102 16.80 14.48 2.95
CA VAL A 102 16.07 15.50 3.71
C VAL A 102 14.70 15.72 3.12
N THR A 103 14.62 15.91 1.80
CA THR A 103 13.36 16.06 1.07
C THR A 103 13.45 15.45 -0.32
N GLU A 104 12.33 15.00 -0.85
CA GLU A 104 12.15 14.68 -2.27
C GLU A 104 11.04 15.56 -2.83
N VAL A 105 11.30 16.17 -4.00
CA VAL A 105 10.30 16.86 -4.80
C VAL A 105 9.90 15.97 -5.96
N SER A 106 8.63 15.63 -6.01
CA SER A 106 7.98 14.79 -7.02
C SER A 106 6.63 15.42 -7.36
N ASP A 107 6.68 16.61 -7.89
CA ASP A 107 5.48 17.42 -8.09
C ASP A 107 4.82 17.14 -9.43
N TYR A 108 3.54 17.44 -9.49
CA TYR A 108 2.69 17.31 -10.67
C TYR A 108 2.05 18.65 -10.99
N CYS A 109 2.49 19.27 -12.10
CA CYS A 109 2.00 20.56 -12.56
C CYS A 109 1.06 20.36 -13.76
N PHE A 110 -0.13 20.88 -13.67
CA PHE A 110 -1.16 20.72 -14.71
C PHE A 110 -1.31 22.02 -15.52
N PRO A 111 -1.66 21.94 -16.82
CA PRO A 111 -1.76 23.13 -17.67
C PRO A 111 -3.00 23.99 -17.36
N SER A 112 -3.96 23.50 -16.61
CA SER A 112 -5.19 24.21 -16.28
C SER A 112 -5.82 23.69 -14.97
N ASP A 113 -6.86 24.34 -14.49
CA ASP A 113 -7.63 23.96 -13.31
C ASP A 113 -8.53 22.74 -13.60
N MET A 114 -7.94 21.57 -13.56
CA MET A 114 -8.60 20.29 -13.82
C MET A 114 -9.40 19.81 -12.61
N THR A 115 -10.25 18.81 -12.82
CA THR A 115 -11.00 18.16 -11.74
C THR A 115 -10.20 16.96 -11.23
N ALA A 116 -10.06 16.83 -9.91
CA ALA A 116 -9.38 15.72 -9.27
C ALA A 116 -10.31 14.99 -8.30
N SER A 117 -10.14 13.67 -8.22
CA SER A 117 -10.77 12.80 -7.21
C SER A 117 -9.67 12.31 -6.28
N VAL A 118 -9.75 12.73 -5.02
CA VAL A 118 -8.66 12.59 -4.06
C VAL A 118 -9.13 12.02 -2.73
N PRO A 119 -8.34 11.16 -2.07
CA PRO A 119 -8.59 10.71 -0.72
C PRO A 119 -7.81 11.55 0.28
N TYR A 120 -8.50 12.39 1.05
CA TYR A 120 -7.86 13.13 2.13
C TYR A 120 -7.56 12.23 3.32
N VAL A 121 -6.44 12.50 4.00
CA VAL A 121 -6.17 11.92 5.32
C VAL A 121 -7.24 12.42 6.30
N LYS A 122 -7.87 11.50 7.05
CA LYS A 122 -8.90 11.85 8.05
C LYS A 122 -8.31 12.31 9.38
N SER A 123 -7.22 11.68 9.80
CA SER A 123 -6.58 11.92 11.10
C SER A 123 -5.72 13.18 11.11
N GLY A 124 -5.30 13.59 12.29
CA GLY A 124 -4.45 14.75 12.47
C GLY A 124 -5.21 16.10 12.38
N LYS A 125 -4.46 17.18 12.50
CA LYS A 125 -5.01 18.55 12.52
C LYS A 125 -4.83 19.23 11.16
N ASP A 126 -5.76 20.07 10.78
CA ASP A 126 -5.64 20.92 9.61
C ASP A 126 -4.39 21.80 9.70
N GLY A 127 -3.61 21.84 8.61
CA GLY A 127 -2.36 22.60 8.52
C GLY A 127 -1.15 22.00 9.23
N ASP A 128 -1.35 21.01 10.11
CA ASP A 128 -0.26 20.26 10.75
C ASP A 128 -0.06 18.93 10.04
N TYR A 129 0.72 18.94 8.95
CA TYR A 129 0.97 17.75 8.13
C TYR A 129 1.66 16.63 8.90
N ASN A 130 2.53 16.94 9.87
CA ASN A 130 3.19 15.90 10.68
C ASN A 130 2.18 15.07 11.47
N SER A 131 1.12 15.68 11.97
CA SER A 131 0.04 14.95 12.66
C SER A 131 -0.81 14.09 11.72
N GLN A 132 -0.77 14.34 10.41
CA GLN A 132 -1.57 13.63 9.41
C GLN A 132 -0.88 12.38 8.86
N PHE A 133 0.40 12.18 9.11
CA PHE A 133 1.11 10.99 8.65
C PHE A 133 0.77 9.71 9.46
N PHE A 134 0.03 9.85 10.54
CA PHE A 134 -0.54 8.71 11.25
C PHE A 134 -1.99 8.53 10.80
N ASN A 135 -2.22 7.58 9.89
CA ASN A 135 -3.54 7.33 9.31
C ASN A 135 -3.66 5.91 8.76
N SER A 136 -4.89 5.39 8.68
CA SER A 136 -5.19 4.04 8.20
C SER A 136 -5.35 3.92 6.69
N PHE A 137 -5.21 5.01 5.93
CA PHE A 137 -5.43 5.05 4.47
C PHE A 137 -6.85 4.64 4.04
N GLU A 138 -7.83 4.96 4.86
CA GLU A 138 -9.24 4.65 4.65
C GLU A 138 -10.05 5.93 4.59
N ASN A 139 -10.44 6.34 3.39
CA ASN A 139 -11.38 7.46 3.20
C ASN A 139 -12.10 7.34 1.85
N THR A 140 -13.28 7.93 1.77
CA THR A 140 -13.96 8.16 0.50
C THR A 140 -13.23 9.23 -0.33
N TYR A 141 -13.56 9.32 -1.63
CA TYR A 141 -12.95 10.31 -2.51
C TYR A 141 -13.76 11.60 -2.54
N THR A 142 -13.04 12.73 -2.47
CA THR A 142 -13.57 14.06 -2.75
C THR A 142 -13.23 14.45 -4.18
N THR A 143 -14.23 14.88 -4.96
CA THR A 143 -14.04 15.32 -6.35
C THR A 143 -14.27 16.81 -6.43
N ASP A 144 -13.24 17.57 -6.81
CA ASP A 144 -13.31 19.03 -6.97
C ASP A 144 -12.23 19.52 -7.96
N LYS A 145 -12.29 20.82 -8.30
CA LYS A 145 -11.23 21.50 -9.05
C LYS A 145 -9.94 21.54 -8.25
N LEU A 146 -8.79 21.43 -8.93
CA LEU A 146 -7.46 21.52 -8.30
C LEU A 146 -7.32 22.78 -7.44
N SER A 147 -7.84 23.92 -7.92
CA SER A 147 -7.83 25.20 -7.20
C SER A 147 -8.67 25.21 -5.91
N LYS A 148 -9.60 24.29 -5.78
CA LYS A 148 -10.54 24.18 -4.65
C LYS A 148 -10.19 23.07 -3.66
N LEU A 149 -9.17 22.28 -3.96
CA LEU A 149 -8.74 21.22 -3.04
C LEU A 149 -8.32 21.81 -1.69
N ASN A 150 -8.59 21.07 -0.63
CA ASN A 150 -8.23 21.48 0.73
C ASN A 150 -6.71 21.56 0.90
N LYS A 151 -6.20 22.78 1.10
CA LYS A 151 -4.76 23.07 1.24
C LYS A 151 -4.18 22.69 2.60
N GLN A 152 -5.02 22.36 3.55
CA GLN A 152 -4.63 22.03 4.93
C GLN A 152 -4.57 20.52 5.18
N ARG A 153 -4.98 19.70 4.18
CA ARG A 153 -5.04 18.25 4.29
C ARG A 153 -4.12 17.58 3.30
N LEU A 154 -3.42 16.57 3.76
CA LEU A 154 -2.69 15.64 2.89
C LEU A 154 -3.66 14.73 2.13
N MET A 155 -3.27 14.39 0.92
CA MET A 155 -3.93 13.38 0.08
C MET A 155 -3.01 12.17 -0.03
N PHE A 156 -3.50 10.98 0.30
CA PHE A 156 -2.75 9.76 0.05
C PHE A 156 -3.02 9.22 -1.35
N LEU A 157 -2.26 8.24 -1.80
CA LEU A 157 -2.35 7.68 -3.13
C LEU A 157 -3.13 6.35 -3.16
N PRO A 158 -3.70 5.96 -4.31
CA PRO A 158 -3.71 6.70 -5.59
C PRO A 158 -4.77 7.80 -5.62
N LEU A 159 -4.59 8.75 -6.51
CA LEU A 159 -5.59 9.76 -6.84
C LEU A 159 -5.68 9.96 -8.36
N VAL A 160 -6.80 10.50 -8.85
CA VAL A 160 -7.05 10.67 -10.28
C VAL A 160 -7.36 12.12 -10.61
N VAL A 161 -6.72 12.64 -11.67
CA VAL A 161 -7.03 13.94 -12.25
C VAL A 161 -7.66 13.72 -13.61
N ASP A 162 -8.83 14.31 -13.83
CA ASP A 162 -9.53 14.33 -15.12
C ASP A 162 -8.97 15.48 -15.97
N ALA A 163 -8.20 15.11 -16.97
CA ALA A 163 -7.60 16.07 -17.91
C ALA A 163 -8.55 16.51 -19.04
N GLY A 164 -9.80 16.04 -19.04
CA GLY A 164 -10.80 16.31 -20.07
C GLY A 164 -10.66 15.43 -21.31
N ASP A 165 -11.68 15.45 -22.16
CA ASP A 165 -11.75 14.67 -23.40
C ASP A 165 -11.49 13.16 -23.20
N GLY A 166 -11.91 12.61 -22.05
CA GLY A 166 -11.72 11.21 -21.68
C GLY A 166 -10.33 10.88 -21.11
N VAL A 167 -9.39 11.82 -21.14
CA VAL A 167 -8.03 11.58 -20.61
C VAL A 167 -8.04 11.64 -19.08
N LYS A 168 -7.53 10.59 -18.46
CA LYS A 168 -7.33 10.51 -17.00
C LYS A 168 -5.86 10.35 -16.65
N VAL A 169 -5.47 10.94 -15.55
CA VAL A 169 -4.14 10.79 -14.95
C VAL A 169 -4.30 10.21 -13.56
N CYS A 170 -3.85 8.97 -13.36
CA CYS A 170 -3.80 8.39 -12.02
C CYS A 170 -2.37 8.45 -11.50
N ILE A 171 -2.20 9.07 -10.34
CA ILE A 171 -0.90 9.19 -9.69
C ILE A 171 -0.79 8.10 -8.63
N THR A 172 0.29 7.32 -8.72
CA THR A 172 0.63 6.28 -7.73
C THR A 172 2.15 6.05 -7.70
N GLU A 173 2.58 5.01 -7.03
CA GLU A 173 4.00 4.66 -6.87
C GLU A 173 4.18 3.15 -6.84
N SER A 174 5.41 2.68 -6.99
CA SER A 174 5.76 1.27 -6.88
C SER A 174 7.20 1.07 -6.42
N ASP A 175 7.54 -0.15 -6.01
CA ASP A 175 8.83 -0.52 -5.44
C ASP A 175 9.15 0.29 -4.16
N LEU A 176 8.14 0.39 -3.30
CA LEU A 176 8.19 1.15 -2.05
C LEU A 176 8.82 0.31 -0.94
N GLU A 177 10.10 0.03 -1.09
CA GLU A 177 10.88 -0.72 -0.10
C GLU A 177 11.83 0.21 0.65
N ASN A 178 11.72 0.25 1.97
CA ASN A 178 12.64 0.99 2.83
C ASN A 178 12.81 2.47 2.40
N TYR A 179 11.66 3.11 2.13
CA TYR A 179 11.54 4.53 1.78
C TYR A 179 10.12 4.99 2.07
N PRO A 180 9.89 6.24 2.54
CA PRO A 180 8.55 6.68 2.89
C PRO A 180 7.63 6.79 1.69
N GLY A 181 6.34 6.53 1.90
CA GLY A 181 5.29 6.69 0.90
C GLY A 181 5.10 8.13 0.47
N LEU A 182 4.61 8.31 -0.76
CA LEU A 182 4.29 9.62 -1.33
C LEU A 182 2.88 10.05 -0.93
N TYR A 183 2.77 11.25 -0.36
CA TYR A 183 1.53 12.03 -0.24
C TYR A 183 1.59 13.23 -1.16
N LEU A 184 0.45 13.80 -1.48
CA LEU A 184 0.35 15.05 -2.23
C LEU A 184 -0.41 16.11 -1.43
N SER A 185 -0.06 17.37 -1.68
CA SER A 185 -0.68 18.56 -1.08
C SER A 185 -1.02 19.56 -2.18
N ALA A 186 -2.11 20.28 -2.02
CA ALA A 186 -2.53 21.37 -2.90
C ALA A 186 -2.08 22.75 -2.39
N SER A 187 -1.13 22.83 -1.46
CA SER A 187 -0.71 24.08 -0.80
C SER A 187 0.06 25.04 -1.70
N GLU A 188 0.77 24.54 -2.72
CA GLU A 188 1.77 25.30 -3.52
C GLU A 188 1.21 25.96 -4.79
N GLY A 189 -0.09 26.00 -4.99
CA GLY A 189 -0.71 26.70 -6.13
C GLY A 189 -1.90 25.99 -6.74
N ALA A 190 -2.58 26.71 -7.66
CA ALA A 190 -3.88 26.29 -8.18
C ALA A 190 -3.85 25.04 -9.06
N ASN A 191 -2.75 24.82 -9.79
CA ASN A 191 -2.65 23.72 -10.76
C ASN A 191 -1.48 22.79 -10.44
N ARG A 192 -1.05 22.74 -9.18
CA ARG A 192 0.11 21.96 -8.74
C ARG A 192 -0.26 21.08 -7.55
N LEU A 193 0.11 19.81 -7.64
CA LEU A 193 0.10 18.89 -6.53
C LEU A 193 1.55 18.65 -6.10
N SER A 194 1.87 19.02 -4.87
CA SER A 194 3.21 18.97 -4.33
C SER A 194 3.44 17.76 -3.44
N SER A 195 4.59 17.14 -3.61
CA SER A 195 4.96 15.94 -2.87
C SER A 195 5.23 16.20 -1.40
N MET A 196 4.79 15.27 -0.57
CA MET A 196 5.04 15.25 0.87
C MET A 196 5.38 13.83 1.30
N HIS A 197 6.27 13.69 2.28
CA HIS A 197 6.68 12.40 2.83
C HIS A 197 6.77 12.49 4.34
N ALA A 198 6.41 11.39 5.02
CA ALA A 198 6.57 11.29 6.46
C ALA A 198 8.04 11.39 6.85
N PRO A 199 8.41 12.27 7.81
CA PRO A 199 9.75 12.29 8.35
C PRO A 199 10.11 10.98 9.03
N TYR A 200 11.41 10.65 9.05
CA TYR A 200 11.91 9.47 9.75
C TYR A 200 11.57 9.55 11.25
N PRO A 201 11.05 8.48 11.86
CA PRO A 201 10.72 8.49 13.28
C PRO A 201 11.99 8.52 14.14
N LYS A 202 12.11 9.53 15.02
CA LYS A 202 13.21 9.64 15.97
C LYS A 202 12.91 8.89 17.26
N ARG A 203 11.68 9.01 17.75
CA ARG A 203 11.21 8.31 18.94
C ARG A 203 9.77 7.85 18.75
N THR A 204 9.55 6.58 19.02
CA THR A 204 8.22 5.96 19.01
C THR A 204 7.85 5.47 20.41
N VAL A 205 6.55 5.40 20.68
CA VAL A 205 5.99 4.93 21.95
C VAL A 205 4.86 3.96 21.65
N GLN A 206 4.85 2.83 22.34
CA GLN A 206 3.73 1.90 22.27
C GLN A 206 2.45 2.58 22.74
N GLY A 207 1.35 2.34 22.02
CA GLY A 207 0.04 2.93 22.31
C GLY A 207 -0.97 2.62 21.22
N GLY A 208 -1.88 3.56 21.00
CA GLY A 208 -2.92 3.45 20.00
C GLY A 208 -3.97 2.38 20.33
N HIS A 209 -4.54 1.78 19.29
CA HIS A 209 -5.56 0.76 19.42
C HIS A 209 -5.02 -0.44 20.23
N ASN A 210 -5.59 -0.70 21.38
CA ASN A 210 -5.27 -1.84 22.26
C ASN A 210 -3.76 -2.05 22.52
N GLN A 211 -2.96 -0.98 22.52
CA GLN A 211 -1.49 -1.04 22.67
C GLN A 211 -0.75 -1.75 21.52
N LEU A 212 -1.37 -1.85 20.36
CA LEU A 212 -0.87 -2.59 19.21
C LEU A 212 -0.13 -1.74 18.18
N GLN A 213 0.03 -0.44 18.45
CA GLN A 213 0.68 0.51 17.55
C GLN A 213 1.94 1.12 18.17
N MET A 214 2.81 1.64 17.31
CA MET A 214 3.98 2.43 17.71
C MET A 214 3.80 3.86 17.20
N LEU A 215 3.44 4.76 18.13
CA LEU A 215 3.13 6.16 17.85
C LEU A 215 4.42 6.97 17.76
N VAL A 216 4.61 7.69 16.66
CA VAL A 216 5.75 8.60 16.49
C VAL A 216 5.54 9.85 17.36
N LYS A 217 6.43 10.09 18.30
CA LYS A 217 6.39 11.25 19.21
C LYS A 217 7.39 12.33 18.85
N GLU A 218 8.46 11.95 18.18
CA GLU A 218 9.48 12.87 17.68
C GLU A 218 9.95 12.40 16.30
N HIS A 219 10.20 13.36 15.42
CA HIS A 219 10.68 13.14 14.07
C HIS A 219 12.12 13.61 13.92
N GLU A 220 12.86 13.00 13.00
CA GLU A 220 14.11 13.53 12.48
C GLU A 220 13.85 14.64 11.46
N ASP A 221 14.90 15.36 11.08
CA ASP A 221 14.86 16.40 10.07
C ASP A 221 15.13 15.88 8.63
N TYR A 222 15.00 14.58 8.44
CA TYR A 222 15.12 13.87 7.17
C TYR A 222 14.02 12.81 7.03
N ILE A 223 13.79 12.38 5.80
CA ILE A 223 12.74 11.39 5.49
C ILE A 223 13.28 9.97 5.34
N ALA A 224 14.55 9.80 4.95
CA ALA A 224 15.14 8.47 4.76
C ALA A 224 16.64 8.42 5.01
N LYS A 225 17.10 7.28 5.52
CA LYS A 225 18.50 6.87 5.59
C LYS A 225 18.86 6.04 4.37
N VAL A 226 20.03 6.30 3.78
CA VAL A 226 20.55 5.58 2.63
C VAL A 226 21.98 5.14 2.95
N ASP A 227 22.17 3.84 3.18
CA ASP A 227 23.45 3.28 3.64
C ASP A 227 24.29 2.66 2.50
N LYS A 228 23.68 2.41 1.35
CA LYS A 228 24.27 1.68 0.23
C LYS A 228 23.67 2.11 -1.11
N PRO A 229 24.27 1.76 -2.25
CA PRO A 229 23.63 1.92 -3.55
C PRO A 229 22.22 1.33 -3.57
N ARG A 230 21.27 2.06 -4.14
CA ARG A 230 19.88 1.62 -4.21
C ARG A 230 19.09 2.29 -5.32
N ASN A 231 18.02 1.64 -5.73
CA ASN A 231 16.93 2.28 -6.45
C ASN A 231 15.96 2.91 -5.46
N PHE A 232 15.40 4.08 -5.81
CA PHE A 232 14.30 4.69 -5.08
C PHE A 232 12.96 4.26 -5.69
N PRO A 233 11.82 4.49 -5.00
CA PRO A 233 10.53 4.12 -5.54
C PRO A 233 10.23 4.76 -6.90
N TRP A 234 9.49 4.05 -7.73
CA TRP A 234 8.93 4.59 -8.96
C TRP A 234 7.79 5.56 -8.66
N ARG A 235 7.85 6.75 -9.24
CA ARG A 235 6.76 7.70 -9.29
C ARG A 235 6.03 7.49 -10.60
N ILE A 236 4.73 7.19 -10.53
CA ILE A 236 3.93 6.71 -11.67
C ILE A 236 2.83 7.71 -11.97
N ALA A 237 2.73 8.10 -13.24
CA ALA A 237 1.56 8.74 -13.80
C ALA A 237 0.96 7.79 -14.85
N VAL A 238 -0.12 7.11 -14.50
CA VAL A 238 -0.93 6.36 -15.46
C VAL A 238 -1.72 7.38 -16.27
N VAL A 239 -1.61 7.32 -17.59
CA VAL A 239 -2.30 8.24 -18.51
C VAL A 239 -3.06 7.41 -19.53
N THR A 240 -4.37 7.50 -19.50
CA THR A 240 -5.26 6.75 -20.38
C THR A 240 -6.29 7.65 -21.02
N THR A 241 -6.83 7.21 -22.16
CA THR A 241 -7.87 7.93 -22.89
C THR A 241 -9.25 7.32 -22.69
N THR A 242 -9.35 6.25 -21.92
CA THR A 242 -10.61 5.61 -21.53
C THR A 242 -10.54 5.15 -20.07
N ASP A 243 -11.68 5.13 -19.38
CA ASP A 243 -11.77 4.61 -18.02
C ASP A 243 -11.49 3.10 -17.97
N LYS A 244 -11.85 2.36 -19.01
CA LYS A 244 -11.54 0.93 -19.14
C LYS A 244 -10.03 0.67 -19.05
N ASP A 245 -9.24 1.45 -19.77
CA ASP A 245 -7.78 1.28 -19.79
C ASP A 245 -7.17 1.69 -18.44
N LEU A 246 -7.76 2.69 -17.77
CA LEU A 246 -7.36 3.07 -16.43
C LEU A 246 -7.56 1.92 -15.42
N ALA A 247 -8.72 1.27 -15.44
CA ALA A 247 -9.00 0.13 -14.58
C ALA A 247 -8.14 -1.11 -14.94
N ALA A 248 -7.68 -1.21 -16.19
CA ALA A 248 -6.93 -2.35 -16.71
C ALA A 248 -5.41 -2.24 -16.55
N THR A 249 -4.87 -1.07 -16.16
CA THR A 249 -3.42 -0.87 -16.04
C THR A 249 -2.79 -1.81 -15.02
N ASN A 250 -1.55 -2.22 -15.29
CA ASN A 250 -0.74 -3.08 -14.43
C ASN A 250 0.59 -2.41 -14.01
N LEU A 251 0.73 -1.10 -14.20
CA LEU A 251 2.03 -0.42 -14.02
C LEU A 251 2.57 -0.55 -12.60
N SER A 252 1.72 -0.47 -11.58
CA SER A 252 2.18 -0.63 -10.19
C SER A 252 2.81 -2.01 -9.95
N TYR A 253 2.23 -3.07 -10.52
CA TYR A 253 2.79 -4.42 -10.43
C TYR A 253 4.06 -4.57 -11.27
N LEU A 254 4.03 -4.13 -12.54
CA LEU A 254 5.15 -4.25 -13.48
C LEU A 254 6.41 -3.53 -13.03
N LEU A 255 6.27 -2.45 -12.25
CA LEU A 255 7.34 -1.63 -11.71
C LEU A 255 7.85 -2.09 -10.34
N GLY A 256 7.17 -3.04 -9.70
CA GLY A 256 7.70 -3.72 -8.51
C GLY A 256 8.94 -4.55 -8.83
N ALA A 257 9.81 -4.75 -7.86
CA ALA A 257 10.97 -5.61 -8.02
C ALA A 257 10.56 -7.07 -8.28
N PRO A 258 11.35 -7.84 -9.03
CA PRO A 258 11.07 -9.25 -9.29
C PRO A 258 10.89 -10.09 -8.02
N SER A 259 10.16 -11.20 -8.15
CA SER A 259 9.93 -12.13 -7.03
C SER A 259 11.24 -12.63 -6.41
N ARG A 260 11.27 -12.63 -5.08
CA ARG A 260 12.34 -13.19 -4.25
C ARG A 260 12.02 -14.60 -3.75
N ILE A 261 10.86 -15.13 -4.12
CA ILE A 261 10.41 -16.48 -3.76
C ILE A 261 10.54 -17.38 -4.99
N SER A 262 11.29 -18.47 -4.87
CA SER A 262 11.50 -19.42 -5.95
C SER A 262 10.41 -20.50 -6.02
N ASP A 263 9.95 -21.01 -4.87
CA ASP A 263 8.87 -21.99 -4.79
C ASP A 263 7.56 -21.30 -4.38
N LEU A 264 6.62 -21.22 -5.31
CA LEU A 264 5.30 -20.62 -5.12
C LEU A 264 4.21 -21.69 -4.90
N SER A 265 4.54 -22.97 -4.91
CA SER A 265 3.57 -24.07 -4.91
C SER A 265 2.71 -24.15 -3.64
N TRP A 266 3.21 -23.62 -2.54
CA TRP A 266 2.54 -23.57 -1.25
C TRP A 266 1.54 -22.41 -1.10
N ILE A 267 1.64 -21.40 -1.95
CA ILE A 267 0.73 -20.23 -1.92
C ILE A 267 -0.61 -20.65 -2.52
N LYS A 268 -1.65 -20.55 -1.72
CA LYS A 268 -3.01 -20.93 -2.13
C LYS A 268 -3.96 -19.76 -1.89
N PRO A 269 -4.25 -18.94 -2.90
CA PRO A 269 -5.33 -17.95 -2.80
C PRO A 269 -6.67 -18.64 -2.56
N GLY A 270 -7.56 -17.97 -1.88
CA GLY A 270 -8.89 -18.50 -1.59
C GLY A 270 -9.83 -17.48 -0.99
N LYS A 271 -11.09 -17.87 -0.85
CA LYS A 271 -12.11 -17.09 -0.16
C LYS A 271 -11.95 -17.26 1.34
N VAL A 272 -12.40 -16.26 2.09
CA VAL A 272 -12.29 -16.21 3.55
C VAL A 272 -13.65 -15.97 4.17
N ALA A 273 -14.01 -16.74 5.20
CA ALA A 273 -15.06 -16.39 6.13
C ALA A 273 -14.45 -15.56 7.27
N TRP A 274 -14.98 -14.36 7.46
CA TRP A 274 -14.46 -13.36 8.38
C TRP A 274 -15.47 -13.09 9.50
N ASP A 275 -15.05 -13.33 10.74
CA ASP A 275 -15.89 -13.30 11.96
C ASP A 275 -16.32 -11.86 12.35
N TRP A 276 -15.43 -10.88 12.18
CA TRP A 276 -15.70 -9.50 12.54
C TRP A 276 -16.81 -8.85 11.69
N TRP A 277 -17.06 -9.38 10.49
CA TRP A 277 -18.07 -8.81 9.61
C TRP A 277 -19.47 -8.79 10.25
N ASN A 278 -19.86 -9.85 10.95
CA ASN A 278 -21.11 -9.96 11.69
C ASN A 278 -20.90 -9.94 13.22
N ASP A 279 -19.80 -9.38 13.69
CA ASP A 279 -19.52 -9.13 15.10
C ASP A 279 -19.58 -10.43 15.95
N TRP A 280 -19.00 -11.51 15.40
CA TRP A 280 -19.02 -12.88 15.96
C TRP A 280 -20.40 -13.45 16.25
N ASN A 281 -21.47 -12.86 15.72
CA ASN A 281 -22.84 -13.33 15.95
C ASN A 281 -23.22 -14.43 14.97
N LEU A 282 -23.95 -15.40 15.47
CA LEU A 282 -24.56 -16.49 14.69
C LEU A 282 -26.00 -16.69 15.15
N ASP A 283 -26.90 -16.94 14.20
CA ASP A 283 -28.27 -17.33 14.46
C ASP A 283 -28.44 -18.85 14.38
N GLY A 284 -29.42 -19.40 15.12
CA GLY A 284 -29.80 -20.82 15.04
C GLY A 284 -28.81 -21.79 15.67
N VAL A 285 -28.00 -21.32 16.61
CA VAL A 285 -27.06 -22.14 17.38
C VAL A 285 -27.52 -22.29 18.82
N ASP A 286 -27.06 -23.33 19.51
CA ASP A 286 -27.45 -23.69 20.88
C ASP A 286 -26.39 -23.30 21.92
N PHE A 287 -25.47 -22.42 21.55
CA PHE A 287 -24.40 -21.91 22.42
C PHE A 287 -24.32 -20.39 22.36
N VAL A 288 -23.63 -19.79 23.34
CA VAL A 288 -23.35 -18.35 23.32
C VAL A 288 -22.23 -18.03 22.30
N THR A 289 -22.57 -17.24 21.30
CA THR A 289 -21.64 -16.82 20.27
C THR A 289 -20.64 -15.78 20.77
N GLY A 290 -19.47 -15.71 20.15
CA GLY A 290 -18.39 -14.80 20.51
C GLY A 290 -17.03 -15.39 20.17
N VAL A 291 -15.99 -14.85 20.80
CA VAL A 291 -14.62 -15.35 20.65
C VAL A 291 -14.47 -16.64 21.48
N ASN A 292 -14.86 -17.75 20.91
CA ASN A 292 -14.79 -19.08 21.54
C ASN A 292 -14.77 -20.20 20.49
N ASN A 293 -14.31 -21.37 20.89
CA ASN A 293 -14.19 -22.52 19.98
C ASN A 293 -15.50 -22.95 19.32
N PRO A 294 -16.67 -23.03 20.01
CA PRO A 294 -17.92 -23.39 19.34
C PRO A 294 -18.28 -22.45 18.18
N THR A 295 -18.11 -21.14 18.37
CA THR A 295 -18.37 -20.14 17.32
C THR A 295 -17.47 -20.37 16.10
N TYR A 296 -16.16 -20.51 16.29
CA TYR A 296 -15.24 -20.74 15.18
C TYR A 296 -15.41 -22.10 14.52
N LYS A 297 -15.82 -23.15 15.25
CA LYS A 297 -16.18 -24.41 14.61
C LYS A 297 -17.39 -24.25 13.69
N ALA A 298 -18.37 -23.44 14.06
CA ALA A 298 -19.51 -23.14 13.19
C ALA A 298 -19.07 -22.37 11.93
N TYR A 299 -18.17 -21.40 12.04
CA TYR A 299 -17.55 -20.74 10.87
C TYR A 299 -16.79 -21.70 9.97
N ILE A 300 -16.03 -22.63 10.55
CA ILE A 300 -15.29 -23.65 9.82
C ILE A 300 -16.25 -24.59 9.08
N ASP A 301 -17.32 -25.04 9.72
CA ASP A 301 -18.34 -25.88 9.11
C ASP A 301 -19.04 -25.17 7.94
N PHE A 302 -19.39 -23.90 8.12
CA PHE A 302 -19.95 -23.07 7.06
C PHE A 302 -18.97 -22.91 5.90
N ALA A 303 -17.72 -22.59 6.17
CA ALA A 303 -16.69 -22.45 5.16
C ALA A 303 -16.52 -23.75 4.35
N SER A 304 -16.41 -24.88 5.04
CA SER A 304 -16.31 -26.21 4.42
C SER A 304 -17.49 -26.53 3.53
N ALA A 305 -18.72 -26.30 4.01
CA ALA A 305 -19.95 -26.58 3.28
C ALA A 305 -20.13 -25.69 2.03
N ASN A 306 -19.55 -24.50 2.03
CA ASN A 306 -19.72 -23.52 0.96
C ASN A 306 -18.48 -23.34 0.08
N GLY A 307 -17.48 -24.20 0.19
CA GLY A 307 -16.26 -24.13 -0.63
C GLY A 307 -15.46 -22.84 -0.38
N ILE A 308 -15.38 -22.42 0.87
CA ILE A 308 -14.56 -21.31 1.35
C ILE A 308 -13.29 -21.90 1.94
N GLU A 309 -12.14 -21.46 1.47
CA GLU A 309 -10.84 -22.07 1.77
C GLU A 309 -10.31 -21.74 3.16
N TYR A 310 -10.69 -20.56 3.71
CA TYR A 310 -10.13 -20.07 4.97
C TYR A 310 -11.17 -19.48 5.92
N VAL A 311 -10.82 -19.50 7.20
CA VAL A 311 -11.45 -18.70 8.25
C VAL A 311 -10.39 -17.80 8.86
N ILE A 312 -10.66 -16.51 8.98
CA ILE A 312 -9.83 -15.57 9.76
C ILE A 312 -10.41 -15.49 11.18
N LEU A 313 -9.55 -15.73 12.18
CA LEU A 313 -9.79 -15.29 13.53
C LEU A 313 -9.30 -13.86 13.63
N ASP A 314 -10.21 -12.90 13.67
CA ASP A 314 -9.89 -11.47 13.82
C ASP A 314 -9.45 -11.14 15.25
N GLU A 315 -9.32 -9.87 15.62
CA GLU A 315 -8.89 -9.45 16.94
C GLU A 315 -9.72 -10.11 18.05
N GLY A 316 -9.05 -10.61 19.10
CA GLY A 316 -9.72 -11.18 20.27
C GLY A 316 -9.23 -12.57 20.70
N TRP A 317 -8.61 -13.35 19.81
CA TRP A 317 -8.06 -14.67 20.15
C TRP A 317 -6.78 -14.58 21.03
N ALA A 318 -6.02 -13.50 20.93
CA ALA A 318 -4.88 -13.21 21.80
C ALA A 318 -5.30 -12.27 22.94
N VAL A 319 -4.61 -12.36 24.07
CA VAL A 319 -4.93 -11.58 25.27
C VAL A 319 -4.76 -10.08 25.00
N ASN A 320 -5.84 -9.33 25.21
CA ASN A 320 -5.88 -7.89 24.93
C ASN A 320 -4.90 -7.09 25.77
N LEU A 321 -4.40 -5.96 25.24
CA LEU A 321 -3.48 -5.00 25.88
C LEU A 321 -2.08 -5.53 26.19
N GLN A 322 -1.76 -6.78 25.87
CA GLN A 322 -0.44 -7.38 26.11
C GLN A 322 0.51 -7.24 24.91
N ALA A 323 -0.03 -7.06 23.71
CA ALA A 323 0.73 -7.08 22.45
C ALA A 323 1.68 -8.30 22.39
N ASP A 324 1.15 -9.46 22.73
CA ASP A 324 1.88 -10.73 22.79
C ASP A 324 1.03 -11.84 22.17
N LEU A 325 1.37 -12.24 20.95
CA LEU A 325 0.64 -13.26 20.20
C LEU A 325 0.85 -14.68 20.72
N MET A 326 1.73 -14.89 21.70
CA MET A 326 1.91 -16.18 22.38
C MET A 326 0.91 -16.39 23.52
N GLN A 327 0.20 -15.32 23.94
CA GLN A 327 -0.81 -15.37 24.99
C GLN A 327 -2.20 -15.49 24.38
N VAL A 328 -2.71 -16.71 24.32
CA VAL A 328 -4.06 -17.01 23.80
C VAL A 328 -5.07 -16.88 24.93
N VAL A 329 -6.27 -16.34 24.65
CA VAL A 329 -7.35 -16.25 25.64
C VAL A 329 -7.83 -17.65 26.01
N LYS A 330 -8.34 -17.83 27.24
CA LYS A 330 -8.74 -19.13 27.77
C LYS A 330 -9.93 -19.77 27.03
N GLU A 331 -10.73 -18.95 26.36
CA GLU A 331 -11.90 -19.38 25.59
C GLU A 331 -11.54 -20.01 24.24
N ILE A 332 -10.25 -19.91 23.82
CA ILE A 332 -9.75 -20.40 22.55
C ILE A 332 -8.68 -21.47 22.76
N ASP A 333 -8.93 -22.66 22.22
CA ASP A 333 -7.91 -23.68 21.95
C ASP A 333 -7.57 -23.63 20.45
N LEU A 334 -6.49 -22.92 20.12
CA LEU A 334 -6.07 -22.75 18.71
C LEU A 334 -5.69 -24.07 18.05
N LYS A 335 -5.03 -24.96 18.79
CA LYS A 335 -4.61 -26.25 18.23
C LYS A 335 -5.81 -27.09 17.84
N GLU A 336 -6.82 -27.12 18.69
CA GLU A 336 -8.11 -27.80 18.39
C GLU A 336 -8.77 -27.21 17.15
N LEU A 337 -8.81 -25.86 17.03
CA LEU A 337 -9.42 -25.19 15.87
C LEU A 337 -8.66 -25.45 14.57
N VAL A 338 -7.34 -25.40 14.61
CA VAL A 338 -6.50 -25.67 13.45
C VAL A 338 -6.67 -27.12 12.97
N ASP A 339 -6.67 -28.08 13.88
CA ASP A 339 -6.86 -29.50 13.55
C ASP A 339 -8.29 -29.77 13.03
N TYR A 340 -9.29 -29.14 13.65
CA TYR A 340 -10.68 -29.24 13.21
C TYR A 340 -10.85 -28.68 11.79
N ALA A 341 -10.30 -27.48 11.53
CA ALA A 341 -10.34 -26.86 10.22
C ALA A 341 -9.64 -27.74 9.16
N ALA A 342 -8.45 -28.28 9.48
CA ALA A 342 -7.72 -29.17 8.58
C ALA A 342 -8.54 -30.42 8.23
N SER A 343 -9.27 -31.00 9.19
CA SER A 343 -10.18 -32.15 8.96
C SER A 343 -11.33 -31.84 8.00
N LYS A 344 -11.65 -30.55 7.83
CA LYS A 344 -12.71 -30.02 6.95
C LYS A 344 -12.17 -29.39 5.67
N ASN A 345 -10.88 -29.50 5.38
CA ASN A 345 -10.18 -28.83 4.28
C ASN A 345 -10.30 -27.29 4.32
N VAL A 346 -10.29 -26.71 5.50
CA VAL A 346 -10.30 -25.28 5.75
C VAL A 346 -9.00 -24.86 6.43
N GLY A 347 -8.40 -23.75 6.02
CA GLY A 347 -7.23 -23.19 6.65
C GLY A 347 -7.59 -22.10 7.64
N ILE A 348 -6.79 -21.93 8.69
CA ILE A 348 -6.92 -20.85 9.68
C ILE A 348 -5.89 -19.77 9.35
N ILE A 349 -6.36 -18.53 9.34
CA ILE A 349 -5.55 -17.30 9.28
C ILE A 349 -5.77 -16.55 10.60
N LEU A 350 -4.71 -16.03 11.19
CA LEU A 350 -4.76 -15.30 12.45
C LEU A 350 -4.59 -13.81 12.23
N TRP A 351 -5.41 -13.01 12.86
CA TRP A 351 -5.22 -11.57 12.97
C TRP A 351 -4.08 -11.25 13.93
N ALA A 352 -3.29 -10.23 13.61
CA ALA A 352 -2.22 -9.74 14.45
C ALA A 352 -2.12 -8.22 14.38
N GLY A 353 -2.08 -7.53 15.51
CA GLY A 353 -1.73 -6.12 15.54
C GLY A 353 -0.24 -5.92 15.26
N TYR A 354 0.09 -4.81 14.61
CA TYR A 354 1.44 -4.50 14.15
C TYR A 354 2.51 -4.74 15.23
N HIS A 355 2.38 -4.10 16.39
CA HIS A 355 3.41 -4.18 17.42
C HIS A 355 3.57 -5.58 17.99
N ALA A 356 2.47 -6.30 18.20
CA ALA A 356 2.50 -7.68 18.67
C ALA A 356 3.21 -8.62 17.67
N PHE A 357 3.03 -8.38 16.38
CA PHE A 357 3.69 -9.15 15.32
C PHE A 357 5.17 -8.79 15.18
N GLU A 358 5.50 -7.49 15.15
CA GLU A 358 6.87 -6.99 14.97
C GLU A 358 7.81 -7.45 16.07
N ARG A 359 7.38 -7.37 17.34
CA ARG A 359 8.26 -7.61 18.50
C ARG A 359 8.81 -9.03 18.61
N ASP A 360 8.12 -10.01 18.03
CA ASP A 360 8.51 -11.45 18.11
C ASP A 360 8.22 -12.19 16.81
N MET A 361 8.41 -11.51 15.69
CA MET A 361 7.97 -11.91 14.37
C MET A 361 8.41 -13.33 13.97
N GLU A 362 9.70 -13.66 14.14
CA GLU A 362 10.20 -14.96 13.73
C GLU A 362 9.62 -16.10 14.58
N ASN A 363 9.60 -15.94 15.90
CA ASN A 363 9.03 -16.94 16.80
C ASN A 363 7.54 -17.16 16.54
N VAL A 364 6.79 -16.08 16.36
CA VAL A 364 5.35 -16.12 16.04
C VAL A 364 5.10 -16.85 14.73
N CYS A 365 5.79 -16.48 13.65
CA CYS A 365 5.63 -17.13 12.35
C CYS A 365 5.99 -18.62 12.43
N ARG A 366 7.11 -18.96 13.05
CA ARG A 366 7.54 -20.36 13.21
C ARG A 366 6.52 -21.16 14.03
N HIS A 367 6.15 -20.68 15.21
CA HIS A 367 5.26 -21.39 16.13
C HIS A 367 3.90 -21.68 15.47
N TYR A 368 3.28 -20.70 14.86
CA TYR A 368 1.96 -20.87 14.26
C TYR A 368 2.00 -21.62 12.94
N ALA A 369 3.06 -21.52 12.15
CA ALA A 369 3.26 -22.37 10.98
C ALA A 369 3.40 -23.85 11.37
N GLU A 370 4.19 -24.16 12.41
CA GLU A 370 4.34 -25.51 12.96
C GLU A 370 3.02 -26.07 13.49
N MET A 371 2.17 -25.21 14.07
CA MET A 371 0.82 -25.59 14.52
C MET A 371 -0.11 -25.95 13.35
N GLY A 372 0.13 -25.40 12.14
CA GLY A 372 -0.68 -25.61 10.94
C GLY A 372 -1.47 -24.38 10.48
N VAL A 373 -1.27 -23.21 11.09
CA VAL A 373 -1.83 -21.92 10.64
C VAL A 373 -1.31 -21.59 9.23
N LYS A 374 -2.16 -21.03 8.39
CA LYS A 374 -1.86 -20.79 6.97
C LYS A 374 -1.39 -19.37 6.66
N GLY A 375 -1.61 -18.43 7.54
CA GLY A 375 -1.21 -17.04 7.32
C GLY A 375 -1.62 -16.09 8.42
N PHE A 376 -1.30 -14.82 8.18
CA PHE A 376 -1.64 -13.71 9.07
C PHE A 376 -2.35 -12.59 8.31
N LYS A 377 -3.31 -11.96 8.98
CA LYS A 377 -3.82 -10.63 8.71
C LYS A 377 -3.14 -9.69 9.71
N VAL A 378 -2.18 -8.88 9.24
CA VAL A 378 -1.45 -7.92 10.10
C VAL A 378 -2.04 -6.53 9.92
N ASP A 379 -2.38 -5.88 11.02
CA ASP A 379 -3.21 -4.68 11.05
C ASP A 379 -2.64 -3.59 11.96
N PHE A 380 -3.14 -2.36 11.80
CA PHE A 380 -2.81 -1.19 12.62
C PHE A 380 -1.36 -0.71 12.51
N MET A 381 -0.74 -0.80 11.31
CA MET A 381 0.50 -0.08 11.04
C MET A 381 0.28 1.42 11.12
N ASP A 382 -0.71 1.93 10.43
CA ASP A 382 -1.19 3.33 10.37
C ASP A 382 -0.09 4.36 10.08
N ARG A 383 0.99 3.92 9.45
CA ARG A 383 2.18 4.70 9.08
C ARG A 383 2.74 4.19 7.75
N ASP A 384 3.44 5.04 7.04
CA ASP A 384 4.23 4.70 5.85
C ASP A 384 5.58 5.45 5.78
N ASP A 385 6.12 5.85 6.94
CA ASP A 385 7.51 6.26 7.02
C ASP A 385 8.47 5.13 6.66
N GLN A 386 9.76 5.43 6.51
CA GLN A 386 10.75 4.45 6.07
C GLN A 386 10.77 3.18 6.92
N GLU A 387 10.64 3.27 8.24
CA GLU A 387 10.64 2.11 9.13
C GLU A 387 9.46 1.20 8.85
N MET A 388 8.27 1.79 8.64
CA MET A 388 7.05 1.02 8.45
C MET A 388 7.00 0.37 7.06
N THR A 389 7.46 1.04 6.01
CA THR A 389 7.56 0.41 4.69
C THR A 389 8.58 -0.72 4.68
N ALA A 390 9.69 -0.58 5.42
CA ALA A 390 10.65 -1.65 5.63
C ALA A 390 10.03 -2.83 6.40
N PHE A 391 9.19 -2.55 7.40
CA PHE A 391 8.45 -3.60 8.13
C PHE A 391 7.58 -4.44 7.19
N ASN A 392 6.81 -3.82 6.30
CA ASN A 392 5.95 -4.56 5.37
C ASN A 392 6.74 -5.59 4.55
N TYR A 393 7.92 -5.24 4.08
CA TYR A 393 8.81 -6.16 3.35
C TYR A 393 9.38 -7.24 4.26
N ARG A 394 9.81 -6.92 5.48
CA ARG A 394 10.30 -7.92 6.44
C ARG A 394 9.20 -8.90 6.86
N ALA A 395 7.98 -8.42 7.08
CA ALA A 395 6.83 -9.27 7.39
C ALA A 395 6.53 -10.24 6.24
N ALA A 396 6.54 -9.75 5.00
CA ALA A 396 6.35 -10.57 3.81
C ALA A 396 7.44 -11.65 3.67
N GLU A 397 8.70 -11.28 3.87
CA GLU A 397 9.85 -12.20 3.83
C GLU A 397 9.76 -13.26 4.93
N MET A 398 9.46 -12.87 6.17
CA MET A 398 9.35 -13.79 7.30
C MET A 398 8.18 -14.75 7.11
N CYS A 399 7.02 -14.26 6.67
CA CYS A 399 5.89 -15.11 6.33
C CYS A 399 6.24 -16.10 5.21
N ALA A 400 6.95 -15.65 4.16
CA ALA A 400 7.42 -16.53 3.08
C ALA A 400 8.37 -17.61 3.59
N LYS A 401 9.29 -17.29 4.49
CA LYS A 401 10.23 -18.23 5.11
C LYS A 401 9.50 -19.41 5.76
N TYR A 402 8.37 -19.15 6.39
CA TYR A 402 7.54 -20.16 7.08
C TYR A 402 6.31 -20.59 6.28
N LYS A 403 6.25 -20.25 4.98
CA LYS A 403 5.15 -20.62 4.07
C LYS A 403 3.77 -20.14 4.56
N LEU A 404 3.72 -18.90 5.00
CA LEU A 404 2.51 -18.22 5.44
C LEU A 404 2.08 -17.18 4.41
N ILE A 405 0.80 -17.15 4.07
CA ILE A 405 0.20 -16.07 3.28
C ILE A 405 -0.04 -14.86 4.18
N LEU A 406 -0.08 -13.67 3.57
CA LEU A 406 -0.17 -12.40 4.29
C LEU A 406 -1.23 -11.50 3.67
N ASP A 407 -2.06 -10.92 4.53
CA ASP A 407 -3.00 -9.85 4.25
C ASP A 407 -2.62 -8.64 5.13
N LEU A 408 -2.41 -7.48 4.52
CA LEU A 408 -1.96 -6.27 5.21
C LEU A 408 -3.11 -5.27 5.34
N HIS A 409 -3.46 -4.93 6.58
CA HIS A 409 -4.46 -3.95 6.95
C HIS A 409 -3.83 -2.76 7.70
N GLY A 410 -4.55 -1.65 7.84
CA GLY A 410 -4.01 -0.44 8.44
C GLY A 410 -2.75 0.05 7.73
N THR A 411 -2.64 -0.15 6.43
CA THR A 411 -1.48 0.19 5.62
C THR A 411 -1.89 0.82 4.28
N HIS A 412 -0.90 1.32 3.55
CA HIS A 412 -1.11 1.96 2.25
C HIS A 412 -1.50 0.95 1.15
N LYS A 413 -1.95 1.50 0.00
CA LYS A 413 -2.18 0.73 -1.24
C LYS A 413 -1.01 -0.18 -1.60
N PRO A 414 -1.20 -1.22 -2.43
CA PRO A 414 -0.11 -1.96 -3.03
C PRO A 414 0.86 -1.04 -3.78
N ALA A 415 2.14 -1.28 -3.61
CA ALA A 415 3.21 -0.55 -4.27
C ALA A 415 4.33 -1.50 -4.70
N GLY A 416 3.97 -2.58 -5.40
CA GLY A 416 4.89 -3.56 -5.95
C GLY A 416 5.29 -4.70 -5.01
N LEU A 417 4.95 -4.65 -3.72
CA LEU A 417 5.30 -5.69 -2.75
C LEU A 417 4.78 -7.07 -3.15
N ASN A 418 3.56 -7.15 -3.66
CA ASN A 418 2.93 -8.41 -4.07
C ASN A 418 3.57 -9.06 -5.31
N ARG A 419 4.40 -8.35 -6.08
CA ARG A 419 5.28 -8.94 -7.09
C ARG A 419 6.54 -9.52 -6.48
N THR A 420 7.16 -8.77 -5.58
CA THR A 420 8.41 -9.16 -4.92
C THR A 420 8.20 -10.32 -3.95
N TYR A 421 7.07 -10.31 -3.25
CA TYR A 421 6.62 -11.36 -2.33
C TYR A 421 5.18 -11.78 -2.66
N PRO A 422 5.01 -12.75 -3.59
CA PRO A 422 3.69 -13.22 -4.03
C PRO A 422 2.82 -13.86 -2.95
N ASN A 423 3.36 -14.13 -1.77
CA ASN A 423 2.60 -14.58 -0.61
C ASN A 423 1.79 -13.45 0.06
N VAL A 424 2.06 -12.20 -0.27
CA VAL A 424 1.19 -11.07 0.12
C VAL A 424 0.04 -11.02 -0.89
N LEU A 425 -1.08 -11.60 -0.51
CA LEU A 425 -2.20 -11.79 -1.42
C LEU A 425 -3.15 -10.59 -1.45
N ASN A 426 -3.23 -9.85 -0.35
CA ASN A 426 -4.20 -8.78 -0.23
C ASN A 426 -3.70 -7.60 0.61
N PHE A 427 -4.35 -6.44 0.40
CA PHE A 427 -4.04 -5.17 1.06
C PHE A 427 -5.32 -4.40 1.31
N GLU A 428 -5.48 -3.81 2.47
CA GLU A 428 -6.55 -2.85 2.70
C GLU A 428 -6.24 -1.51 2.00
N GLY A 429 -5.81 -0.51 2.69
CA GLY A 429 -5.55 0.83 2.13
C GLY A 429 -6.70 1.37 1.30
N VAL A 430 -7.93 1.15 1.73
CA VAL A 430 -9.19 1.49 1.07
C VAL A 430 -10.29 1.67 2.11
N ASN A 431 -11.24 2.55 1.83
CA ASN A 431 -12.47 2.64 2.63
C ASN A 431 -13.40 1.48 2.25
N GLY A 432 -13.14 0.29 2.79
CA GLY A 432 -13.89 -0.93 2.49
C GLY A 432 -15.32 -0.94 3.02
N LEU A 433 -16.09 -1.98 2.69
CA LEU A 433 -17.47 -2.11 3.15
C LEU A 433 -17.59 -2.27 4.68
N GLU A 434 -16.53 -2.68 5.35
CA GLU A 434 -16.44 -2.64 6.81
C GLU A 434 -16.80 -1.27 7.38
N GLN A 435 -16.43 -0.20 6.70
CA GLN A 435 -16.72 1.17 7.13
C GLN A 435 -18.22 1.48 7.23
N MET A 436 -19.07 0.66 6.62
CA MET A 436 -20.53 0.78 6.78
C MET A 436 -20.99 0.58 8.23
N LYS A 437 -20.21 -0.10 9.06
CA LYS A 437 -20.46 -0.21 10.51
C LYS A 437 -20.51 1.16 11.20
N TRP A 438 -19.80 2.15 10.66
CA TRP A 438 -19.63 3.48 11.28
C TRP A 438 -19.97 4.63 10.34
N SER A 439 -20.29 4.37 9.08
CA SER A 439 -20.52 5.44 8.11
C SER A 439 -21.80 6.20 8.38
N SER A 440 -21.78 7.51 8.10
CA SER A 440 -22.97 8.35 8.11
C SER A 440 -23.88 8.02 6.93
N PRO A 441 -25.22 8.11 7.08
CA PRO A 441 -26.17 8.02 5.96
C PRO A 441 -25.93 9.06 4.85
N SER A 442 -25.15 10.12 5.12
CA SER A 442 -24.77 11.12 4.13
C SER A 442 -23.67 10.66 3.16
N VAL A 443 -23.02 9.52 3.42
CA VAL A 443 -22.02 8.96 2.51
C VAL A 443 -22.72 8.28 1.34
N ASP A 444 -22.41 8.74 0.13
CA ASP A 444 -22.89 8.12 -1.11
C ASP A 444 -22.03 6.88 -1.41
N GLN A 445 -22.39 5.77 -0.77
CA GLN A 445 -21.68 4.50 -0.90
C GLN A 445 -21.72 3.97 -2.33
N VAL A 446 -22.84 4.13 -3.04
CA VAL A 446 -22.98 3.66 -4.42
C VAL A 446 -22.00 4.39 -5.35
N LYS A 447 -21.91 5.71 -5.22
CA LYS A 447 -20.93 6.51 -5.96
C LYS A 447 -19.50 6.06 -5.65
N TYR A 448 -19.19 5.85 -4.38
CA TYR A 448 -17.88 5.39 -3.96
C TYR A 448 -17.55 4.01 -4.57
N ASP A 449 -18.46 3.05 -4.50
CA ASP A 449 -18.27 1.69 -5.02
C ASP A 449 -17.96 1.67 -6.53
N VAL A 450 -18.60 2.55 -7.31
CA VAL A 450 -18.34 2.61 -8.76
C VAL A 450 -17.07 3.40 -9.11
N MET A 451 -16.50 4.17 -8.18
CA MET A 451 -15.25 4.90 -8.39
C MET A 451 -14.00 4.08 -8.05
N ILE A 452 -14.08 3.16 -7.10
CA ILE A 452 -12.94 2.38 -6.59
C ILE A 452 -12.14 1.68 -7.70
N PRO A 453 -12.75 1.02 -8.71
CA PRO A 453 -12.02 0.35 -9.76
C PRO A 453 -11.10 1.27 -10.57
N PHE A 454 -11.44 2.56 -10.63
CA PHE A 454 -10.75 3.57 -11.43
C PHE A 454 -9.78 4.43 -10.61
N ILE A 455 -9.73 4.26 -9.29
CA ILE A 455 -8.80 4.98 -8.42
C ILE A 455 -7.98 3.98 -7.61
N ARG A 456 -8.53 3.44 -6.52
CA ARG A 456 -7.77 2.60 -5.59
C ARG A 456 -7.25 1.31 -6.26
N GLN A 457 -8.08 0.65 -7.05
CA GLN A 457 -7.72 -0.64 -7.65
C GLN A 457 -6.69 -0.52 -8.78
N VAL A 458 -6.42 0.70 -9.27
CA VAL A 458 -5.31 0.99 -10.20
C VAL A 458 -3.96 0.57 -9.60
N SER A 459 -3.78 0.70 -8.30
CA SER A 459 -2.56 0.29 -7.59
C SER A 459 -2.45 -1.22 -7.35
N GLY A 460 -3.54 -1.98 -7.46
CA GLY A 460 -3.50 -3.43 -7.29
C GLY A 460 -4.60 -3.98 -6.38
N PRO A 461 -4.45 -5.22 -5.88
CA PRO A 461 -5.48 -5.89 -5.11
C PRO A 461 -5.90 -5.07 -3.88
N MET A 462 -7.17 -5.20 -3.50
CA MET A 462 -7.70 -4.55 -2.32
C MET A 462 -8.59 -5.51 -1.54
N ASP A 463 -8.39 -5.54 -0.24
CA ASP A 463 -9.33 -6.14 0.68
C ASP A 463 -10.46 -5.15 0.93
N TYR A 464 -11.48 -5.25 0.08
CA TYR A 464 -12.65 -4.38 0.15
C TYR A 464 -13.61 -4.78 1.27
N THR A 465 -13.27 -5.82 2.02
CA THR A 465 -14.08 -6.36 3.10
C THR A 465 -15.53 -6.57 2.69
N PRO A 466 -15.80 -7.25 1.52
CA PRO A 466 -17.18 -7.49 1.08
C PRO A 466 -17.84 -8.44 2.06
N GLY A 467 -19.06 -8.16 2.41
CA GLY A 467 -19.74 -8.95 3.43
C GLY A 467 -21.25 -8.93 3.33
N ALA A 468 -21.88 -9.34 4.42
CA ALA A 468 -23.32 -9.44 4.50
C ALA A 468 -24.00 -8.06 4.44
N MET A 469 -25.25 -8.03 3.97
CA MET A 469 -26.06 -6.81 3.92
C MET A 469 -26.43 -6.28 5.33
N ARG A 470 -26.28 -7.12 6.35
CA ARG A 470 -26.49 -6.76 7.75
C ARG A 470 -25.24 -7.13 8.52
N ASN A 471 -24.63 -6.14 9.14
CA ASN A 471 -23.34 -6.25 9.81
C ASN A 471 -23.36 -5.76 11.26
N ALA A 472 -24.53 -5.60 11.85
CA ALA A 472 -24.75 -5.30 13.27
C ALA A 472 -26.13 -5.74 13.70
#